data_5da5a5b81e69212b812a2cf729df077f
#
_entry.id   5da5a5b81e69212b812a2cf729df077f
#
_cell.length_a   1.000
_cell.length_b   1.000
_cell.length_c   1.000
_cell.angle_alpha   90.00
_cell.angle_beta   90.00
_cell.angle_gamma   90.00
#
_symmetry.space_group_name_H-M   'P 1'
#
loop_
_entity.id
_entity.type
_entity.pdbx_description
1 polymer ?
#
loop_
_entity_poly.entity_id
_entity_poly.type
_entity_poly.pdbx_seq_one_letter_code
_entity_poly.pdbx_strand_id
1 'polypeptide(L)'
;MKKFIILASALIMAGQASFAAEELQPRKEILNTLVKVNDLYLKNHPDPGLGIPYYSRKKVYEGNIWTRAVYFEGLMALHSIYPDNRYYDYAYDWGEKFNWGMRRDDTATRNADNYACGQTYIDLYRLTPEPKMLTKTKANANMLINTPQVDDWTWIDAIQMGMPVLAKLGKDTGDQRYFDKAWDMYEWSRNTLAGGLYNPKDGLWWRDADFVPPYKEPNGKNCYWSRGNGWVVAALVKVL
;
A
#
# COMPACT_ATOMS: atom_id res chain seq x y z
N MET A 1 -3.52 -71.34 20.41
CA MET A 1 -2.73 -70.22 20.89
C MET A 1 -3.16 -68.95 20.13
N LYS A 2 -4.02 -68.19 20.73
CA LYS A 2 -4.56 -66.93 20.09
C LYS A 2 -3.73 -65.75 20.60
N LYS A 3 -3.02 -65.06 19.69
CA LYS A 3 -2.29 -63.83 20.00
C LYS A 3 -3.26 -62.68 20.04
N PHE A 4 -3.39 -62.02 21.16
CA PHE A 4 -4.08 -60.77 21.32
C PHE A 4 -3.15 -59.65 20.84
N ILE A 5 -3.59 -58.93 19.81
CA ILE A 5 -2.96 -57.67 19.37
C ILE A 5 -3.71 -56.55 20.10
N ILE A 6 -3.03 -55.90 21.03
CA ILE A 6 -3.52 -54.69 21.68
C ILE A 6 -3.20 -53.53 20.76
N LEU A 7 -4.25 -52.97 20.13
CA LEU A 7 -4.13 -51.71 19.38
C LEU A 7 -4.18 -50.53 20.40
N ALA A 8 -3.03 -49.97 20.67
CA ALA A 8 -2.97 -48.71 21.43
C ALA A 8 -3.37 -47.55 20.51
N SER A 9 -4.62 -47.12 20.59
CA SER A 9 -5.09 -45.88 19.94
C SER A 9 -4.54 -44.69 20.70
N ALA A 10 -3.43 -44.14 20.23
CA ALA A 10 -2.95 -42.85 20.72
C ALA A 10 -3.93 -41.76 20.23
N LEU A 11 -4.77 -41.28 21.10
CA LEU A 11 -5.56 -40.07 20.90
C LEU A 11 -4.58 -38.89 20.85
N ILE A 12 -4.22 -38.43 19.64
CA ILE A 12 -3.58 -37.15 19.44
C ILE A 12 -4.70 -36.14 19.63
N MET A 13 -4.83 -35.58 20.81
CA MET A 13 -5.55 -34.32 21.04
C MET A 13 -4.72 -33.23 20.41
N ALA A 14 -4.91 -33.02 19.11
CA ALA A 14 -4.55 -31.77 18.49
C ALA A 14 -5.46 -30.71 19.11
N GLY A 15 -4.93 -29.98 20.07
CA GLY A 15 -5.53 -28.76 20.55
C GLY A 15 -5.64 -27.77 19.38
N GLN A 16 -6.74 -27.87 18.63
CA GLN A 16 -7.15 -26.80 17.77
C GLN A 16 -7.48 -25.64 18.72
N ALA A 17 -6.56 -24.69 18.85
CA ALA A 17 -6.92 -23.36 19.28
C ALA A 17 -7.93 -22.87 18.24
N SER A 18 -9.19 -23.12 18.48
CA SER A 18 -10.30 -22.47 17.84
C SER A 18 -10.15 -21.00 18.21
N PHE A 19 -9.43 -20.24 17.38
CA PHE A 19 -9.73 -18.82 17.28
C PHE A 19 -11.18 -18.79 16.82
N ALA A 20 -12.09 -18.58 17.77
CA ALA A 20 -13.46 -18.23 17.42
C ALA A 20 -13.32 -17.07 16.45
N ALA A 21 -13.64 -17.30 15.19
CA ALA A 21 -13.71 -16.23 14.21
C ALA A 21 -14.72 -15.27 14.81
N GLU A 22 -14.24 -14.14 15.32
CA GLU A 22 -15.10 -13.10 15.84
C GLU A 22 -16.07 -12.77 14.70
N GLU A 23 -17.37 -12.93 14.97
CA GLU A 23 -18.39 -12.79 13.94
C GLU A 23 -18.26 -11.36 13.39
N LEU A 24 -17.93 -11.25 12.10
CA LEU A 24 -17.77 -9.93 11.48
C LEU A 24 -19.07 -9.15 11.64
N GLN A 25 -18.94 -7.88 12.02
CA GLN A 25 -20.09 -6.98 12.09
C GLN A 25 -20.86 -6.98 10.76
N PRO A 26 -22.20 -6.83 10.80
CA PRO A 26 -22.99 -6.73 9.59
C PRO A 26 -22.44 -5.66 8.63
N ARG A 27 -22.39 -5.99 7.33
CA ARG A 27 -21.86 -5.09 6.28
C ARG A 27 -22.39 -3.65 6.41
N LYS A 28 -23.66 -3.49 6.76
CA LYS A 28 -24.31 -2.18 6.94
C LYS A 28 -23.67 -1.38 8.09
N GLU A 29 -23.33 -2.02 9.18
CA GLU A 29 -22.70 -1.37 10.34
C GLU A 29 -21.27 -0.97 10.04
N ILE A 30 -20.51 -1.83 9.34
CA ILE A 30 -19.17 -1.52 8.87
C ILE A 30 -19.21 -0.30 7.96
N LEU A 31 -20.11 -0.29 6.97
CA LEU A 31 -20.28 0.81 6.04
C LEU A 31 -20.68 2.11 6.74
N ASN A 32 -21.63 2.05 7.67
CA ASN A 32 -22.03 3.22 8.47
C ASN A 32 -20.84 3.80 9.26
N THR A 33 -20.00 2.94 9.80
CA THR A 33 -18.79 3.36 10.53
C THR A 33 -17.79 4.04 9.59
N LEU A 34 -17.53 3.47 8.42
CA LEU A 34 -16.65 4.05 7.40
C LEU A 34 -17.14 5.44 6.96
N VAL A 35 -18.44 5.57 6.66
CA VAL A 35 -19.06 6.85 6.27
C VAL A 35 -18.90 7.89 7.39
N LYS A 36 -19.24 7.54 8.63
CA LYS A 36 -19.11 8.47 9.78
C LYS A 36 -17.68 8.93 9.99
N VAL A 37 -16.71 8.02 9.93
CA VAL A 37 -15.28 8.36 10.09
C VAL A 37 -14.82 9.28 8.97
N ASN A 38 -15.22 8.97 7.73
CA ASN A 38 -14.85 9.79 6.58
C ASN A 38 -15.51 11.18 6.62
N ASP A 39 -16.81 11.27 6.94
CA ASP A 39 -17.51 12.56 7.06
C ASP A 39 -16.90 13.43 8.16
N LEU A 40 -16.47 12.83 9.27
CA LEU A 40 -15.74 13.55 10.33
C LEU A 40 -14.38 14.05 9.81
N TYR A 41 -13.68 13.24 9.01
CA TYR A 41 -12.43 13.65 8.39
C TYR A 41 -12.63 14.84 7.46
N LEU A 42 -13.60 14.80 6.54
CA LEU A 42 -13.91 15.91 5.63
C LEU A 42 -14.27 17.19 6.38
N LYS A 43 -15.07 17.07 7.44
CA LYS A 43 -15.44 18.22 8.30
C LYS A 43 -14.21 18.89 8.93
N ASN A 44 -13.24 18.10 9.38
CA ASN A 44 -12.05 18.59 10.06
C ASN A 44 -10.93 19.02 9.09
N HIS A 45 -11.01 18.60 7.83
CA HIS A 45 -10.04 18.90 6.78
C HIS A 45 -10.74 19.42 5.52
N PRO A 46 -11.40 20.59 5.59
CA PRO A 46 -12.17 21.10 4.45
C PRO A 46 -11.31 21.46 3.24
N ASP A 47 -10.01 21.70 3.44
CA ASP A 47 -9.04 21.91 2.37
C ASP A 47 -8.26 20.62 2.09
N PRO A 48 -8.51 19.93 0.94
CA PRO A 48 -7.82 18.71 0.60
C PRO A 48 -6.32 18.89 0.36
N GLY A 49 -5.90 20.09 -0.04
CA GLY A 49 -4.51 20.43 -0.37
C GLY A 49 -3.66 20.92 0.81
N LEU A 50 -4.24 21.02 2.00
CA LEU A 50 -3.51 21.55 3.16
C LEU A 50 -2.25 20.74 3.44
N GLY A 51 -1.15 21.44 3.69
CA GLY A 51 0.13 20.85 4.07
C GLY A 51 0.04 20.00 5.34
N ILE A 52 0.91 19.02 5.47
CA ILE A 52 0.92 18.06 6.58
C ILE A 52 2.02 18.45 7.57
N PRO A 53 1.67 18.91 8.78
CA PRO A 53 2.67 19.21 9.80
C PRO A 53 3.42 17.95 10.26
N TYR A 54 4.73 18.02 10.26
CA TYR A 54 5.59 16.96 10.77
C TYR A 54 6.33 17.49 12.01
N TYR A 55 5.68 17.36 13.15
CA TYR A 55 6.09 18.03 14.39
C TYR A 55 7.50 17.67 14.85
N SER A 56 7.92 16.40 14.73
CA SER A 56 9.25 15.97 15.16
C SER A 56 10.38 16.57 14.30
N ARG A 57 10.09 17.02 13.08
CA ARG A 57 11.07 17.65 12.16
C ARG A 57 10.85 19.15 11.98
N LYS A 58 9.85 19.74 12.67
CA LYS A 58 9.46 21.15 12.53
C LYS A 58 9.28 21.58 11.06
N LYS A 59 8.67 20.72 10.25
CA LYS A 59 8.45 20.91 8.80
C LYS A 59 6.98 20.71 8.47
N VAL A 60 6.56 21.34 7.39
CA VAL A 60 5.27 21.05 6.73
C VAL A 60 5.58 20.38 5.42
N TYR A 61 5.03 19.20 5.19
CA TYR A 61 5.10 18.52 3.92
C TYR A 61 3.94 18.91 3.02
N GLU A 62 4.16 18.85 1.72
CA GLU A 62 3.11 19.03 0.74
C GLU A 62 2.00 17.99 0.92
N GLY A 63 0.75 18.41 0.68
CA GLY A 63 -0.41 17.55 0.90
C GLY A 63 -0.57 16.39 -0.09
N ASN A 64 0.30 16.24 -1.09
CA ASN A 64 0.29 15.13 -2.03
C ASN A 64 1.37 14.05 -1.76
N ILE A 65 2.01 14.08 -0.59
CA ILE A 65 2.89 13.01 -0.15
C ILE A 65 2.10 11.76 0.29
N TRP A 66 2.75 10.61 0.36
CA TRP A 66 2.19 9.30 0.66
C TRP A 66 1.14 9.28 1.80
N THR A 67 1.37 10.00 2.90
CA THR A 67 0.46 9.99 4.06
C THR A 67 -0.94 10.48 3.72
N ARG A 68 -1.05 11.47 2.83
CA ARG A 68 -2.33 11.95 2.34
C ARG A 68 -2.83 11.09 1.17
N ALA A 69 -1.94 10.65 0.29
CA ALA A 69 -2.28 9.77 -0.83
C ALA A 69 -2.99 8.49 -0.34
N VAL A 70 -2.50 7.85 0.72
CA VAL A 70 -3.14 6.66 1.32
C VAL A 70 -4.55 6.95 1.84
N TYR A 71 -4.81 8.13 2.39
CA TYR A 71 -6.18 8.52 2.75
C TYR A 71 -7.08 8.56 1.50
N PHE A 72 -6.63 9.18 0.42
CA PHE A 72 -7.41 9.27 -0.83
C PHE A 72 -7.60 7.91 -1.50
N GLU A 73 -6.64 6.99 -1.40
CA GLU A 73 -6.83 5.60 -1.81
C GLU A 73 -8.01 4.95 -1.05
N GLY A 74 -8.06 5.14 0.27
CA GLY A 74 -9.17 4.69 1.11
C GLY A 74 -10.50 5.37 0.76
N LEU A 75 -10.48 6.67 0.45
CA LEU A 75 -11.65 7.43 0.02
C LEU A 75 -12.21 6.89 -1.31
N MET A 76 -11.35 6.60 -2.29
CA MET A 76 -11.77 6.01 -3.57
C MET A 76 -12.32 4.57 -3.38
N ALA A 77 -11.73 3.79 -2.50
CA ALA A 77 -12.26 2.48 -2.13
C ALA A 77 -13.65 2.58 -1.47
N LEU A 78 -13.85 3.56 -0.56
CA LEU A 78 -15.16 3.83 0.02
C LEU A 78 -16.15 4.28 -1.05
N HIS A 79 -15.76 5.20 -1.94
CA HIS A 79 -16.60 5.68 -3.03
C HIS A 79 -17.07 4.53 -3.95
N SER A 80 -16.22 3.53 -4.19
CA SER A 80 -16.57 2.37 -5.04
C SER A 80 -17.70 1.51 -4.46
N ILE A 81 -17.89 1.47 -3.14
CA ILE A 81 -18.92 0.67 -2.45
C ILE A 81 -20.06 1.51 -1.90
N TYR A 82 -19.86 2.81 -1.80
CA TYR A 82 -20.83 3.82 -1.36
C TYR A 82 -20.63 5.09 -2.18
N PRO A 83 -21.14 5.14 -3.43
CA PRO A 83 -20.99 6.29 -4.30
C PRO A 83 -21.59 7.56 -3.69
N ASP A 84 -20.73 8.54 -3.44
CA ASP A 84 -21.10 9.87 -2.94
C ASP A 84 -20.26 10.92 -3.69
N ASN A 85 -20.91 11.85 -4.37
CA ASN A 85 -20.22 12.88 -5.15
C ASN A 85 -19.28 13.74 -4.29
N ARG A 86 -19.59 13.94 -3.01
CA ARG A 86 -18.71 14.70 -2.10
C ARG A 86 -17.32 14.04 -1.99
N TYR A 87 -17.25 12.72 -2.05
CA TYR A 87 -15.98 11.98 -1.97
C TYR A 87 -15.19 12.10 -3.26
N TYR A 88 -15.88 11.98 -4.39
CA TYR A 88 -15.28 12.22 -5.69
C TYR A 88 -14.76 13.66 -5.81
N ASP A 89 -15.62 14.66 -5.53
CA ASP A 89 -15.28 16.08 -5.66
C ASP A 89 -14.08 16.44 -4.76
N TYR A 90 -14.06 15.94 -3.52
CA TYR A 90 -12.97 16.19 -2.59
C TYR A 90 -11.62 15.58 -3.09
N ALA A 91 -11.67 14.38 -3.67
CA ALA A 91 -10.48 13.76 -4.27
C ALA A 91 -10.06 14.47 -5.57
N TYR A 92 -11.02 14.90 -6.38
CA TYR A 92 -10.77 15.68 -7.60
C TYR A 92 -10.11 17.01 -7.27
N ASP A 93 -10.66 17.78 -6.30
CA ASP A 93 -10.11 19.04 -5.82
C ASP A 93 -8.67 18.87 -5.30
N TRP A 94 -8.39 17.77 -4.65
CA TRP A 94 -7.02 17.45 -4.25
C TRP A 94 -6.09 17.30 -5.46
N GLY A 95 -6.49 16.56 -6.48
CA GLY A 95 -5.74 16.44 -7.74
C GLY A 95 -5.50 17.80 -8.41
N GLU A 96 -6.54 18.65 -8.52
CA GLU A 96 -6.45 20.00 -9.08
C GLU A 96 -5.47 20.89 -8.30
N LYS A 97 -5.52 20.86 -6.97
CA LYS A 97 -4.62 21.69 -6.13
C LYS A 97 -3.15 21.38 -6.33
N PHE A 98 -2.81 20.16 -6.71
CA PHE A 98 -1.45 19.75 -7.03
C PHE A 98 -1.20 19.64 -8.53
N ASN A 99 -2.12 20.15 -9.36
CA ASN A 99 -2.01 20.09 -10.81
C ASN A 99 -1.69 18.66 -11.29
N TRP A 100 -2.30 17.66 -10.64
CA TRP A 100 -2.13 16.22 -10.89
C TRP A 100 -0.67 15.78 -10.88
N GLY A 101 0.16 16.45 -10.09
CA GLY A 101 1.60 16.25 -10.01
C GLY A 101 2.02 15.36 -8.84
N MET A 102 3.22 14.80 -8.98
CA MET A 102 3.95 14.18 -7.88
C MET A 102 4.35 15.26 -6.87
N ARG A 103 4.77 14.84 -5.69
CA ARG A 103 5.33 15.77 -4.73
C ARG A 103 6.44 16.62 -5.37
N ARG A 104 6.40 17.94 -5.12
CA ARG A 104 7.30 18.95 -5.72
C ARG A 104 7.18 19.07 -7.24
N ASP A 105 6.09 18.56 -7.80
CA ASP A 105 5.88 18.47 -9.25
C ASP A 105 7.02 17.75 -10.02
N ASP A 106 7.75 16.87 -9.33
CA ASP A 106 8.93 16.18 -9.85
C ASP A 106 8.55 14.86 -10.50
N THR A 107 8.40 14.88 -11.82
CA THR A 107 8.11 13.66 -12.62
C THR A 107 9.33 12.74 -12.79
N ALA A 108 10.53 13.17 -12.38
CA ALA A 108 11.74 12.36 -12.39
C ALA A 108 12.01 11.69 -11.03
N THR A 109 11.13 11.87 -10.04
CA THR A 109 11.30 11.28 -8.72
C THR A 109 11.29 9.75 -8.79
N ARG A 110 12.24 9.12 -8.09
CA ARG A 110 12.30 7.67 -7.91
C ARG A 110 11.80 7.23 -6.52
N ASN A 111 11.54 8.19 -5.64
CA ASN A 111 11.03 7.90 -4.31
C ASN A 111 9.53 7.62 -4.34
N ALA A 112 9.13 6.41 -3.95
CA ALA A 112 7.75 5.93 -4.00
C ALA A 112 6.77 6.81 -3.21
N ASP A 113 7.19 7.39 -2.08
CA ASP A 113 6.37 8.30 -1.28
C ASP A 113 5.91 9.53 -2.06
N ASN A 114 6.70 9.95 -3.05
CA ASN A 114 6.41 11.14 -3.82
C ASN A 114 5.39 10.91 -4.94
N TYR A 115 5.31 9.68 -5.49
CA TYR A 115 4.40 9.35 -6.59
C TYR A 115 3.22 8.45 -6.19
N ALA A 116 3.08 8.13 -4.90
CA ALA A 116 1.95 7.36 -4.38
C ALA A 116 0.58 7.96 -4.75
N CYS A 117 0.49 9.30 -4.87
CA CYS A 117 -0.70 10.03 -5.31
C CYS A 117 -1.23 9.55 -6.67
N GLY A 118 -0.37 9.03 -7.52
CA GLY A 118 -0.73 8.47 -8.82
C GLY A 118 -1.78 7.36 -8.73
N GLN A 119 -1.86 6.61 -7.63
CA GLN A 119 -2.91 5.60 -7.45
C GLN A 119 -4.31 6.23 -7.50
N THR A 120 -4.52 7.30 -6.74
CA THR A 120 -5.80 8.04 -6.71
C THR A 120 -6.09 8.73 -8.04
N TYR A 121 -5.08 9.33 -8.67
CA TYR A 121 -5.26 9.98 -9.97
C TYR A 121 -5.71 9.01 -11.05
N ILE A 122 -5.19 7.79 -11.05
CA ILE A 122 -5.64 6.73 -11.96
C ILE A 122 -7.09 6.32 -11.65
N ASP A 123 -7.46 6.19 -10.38
CA ASP A 123 -8.82 5.81 -9.99
C ASP A 123 -9.85 6.88 -10.40
N LEU A 124 -9.53 8.17 -10.22
CA LEU A 124 -10.36 9.28 -10.69
C LEU A 124 -10.48 9.31 -12.21
N TYR A 125 -9.37 9.12 -12.92
CA TYR A 125 -9.37 9.03 -14.39
C TYR A 125 -10.27 7.91 -14.91
N ARG A 126 -10.32 6.77 -14.24
CA ARG A 126 -11.22 5.66 -14.62
C ARG A 126 -12.70 6.00 -14.47
N LEU A 127 -13.04 6.91 -13.55
CA LEU A 127 -14.42 7.37 -13.35
C LEU A 127 -14.80 8.46 -14.36
N THR A 128 -13.93 9.46 -14.53
CA THR A 128 -14.17 10.60 -15.42
C THR A 128 -12.87 10.96 -16.12
N PRO A 129 -12.61 10.41 -17.33
CA PRO A 129 -11.31 10.56 -18.00
C PRO A 129 -11.02 12.00 -18.43
N GLU A 130 -9.99 12.60 -17.84
CA GLU A 130 -9.39 13.84 -18.28
C GLU A 130 -7.87 13.63 -18.47
N PRO A 131 -7.30 13.88 -19.66
CA PRO A 131 -5.89 13.59 -19.94
C PRO A 131 -4.91 14.19 -18.92
N LYS A 132 -5.23 15.39 -18.38
CA LYS A 132 -4.39 16.08 -17.37
C LYS A 132 -4.13 15.24 -16.13
N MET A 133 -5.09 14.40 -15.71
CA MET A 133 -4.99 13.57 -14.50
C MET A 133 -3.85 12.57 -14.56
N LEU A 134 -3.50 12.08 -15.76
CA LEU A 134 -2.50 11.02 -15.93
C LEU A 134 -1.20 11.49 -16.58
N THR A 135 -1.14 12.70 -17.13
CA THR A 135 0.02 13.16 -17.89
C THR A 135 1.31 13.02 -17.09
N LYS A 136 1.34 13.51 -15.86
CA LYS A 136 2.52 13.48 -15.00
C LYS A 136 2.78 12.10 -14.40
N THR A 137 1.72 11.38 -14.01
CA THR A 137 1.83 10.00 -13.53
C THR A 137 2.44 9.09 -14.59
N LYS A 138 1.98 9.20 -15.84
CA LYS A 138 2.57 8.46 -16.97
C LYS A 138 4.00 8.87 -17.26
N ALA A 139 4.32 10.17 -17.19
CA ALA A 139 5.69 10.64 -17.37
C ALA A 139 6.65 10.02 -16.34
N ASN A 140 6.26 10.02 -15.06
CA ASN A 140 7.04 9.41 -13.99
C ASN A 140 7.19 7.89 -14.18
N ALA A 141 6.09 7.18 -14.42
CA ALA A 141 6.12 5.74 -14.63
C ALA A 141 6.94 5.36 -15.87
N ASN A 142 6.86 6.13 -16.96
CA ASN A 142 7.67 5.93 -18.17
C ASN A 142 9.16 6.13 -17.88
N MET A 143 9.54 7.10 -17.05
CA MET A 143 10.92 7.26 -16.61
C MET A 143 11.40 6.02 -15.87
N LEU A 144 10.58 5.45 -14.97
CA LEU A 144 10.94 4.24 -14.24
C LEU A 144 11.11 3.03 -15.17
N ILE A 145 10.15 2.75 -16.07
CA ILE A 145 10.21 1.56 -16.95
C ILE A 145 11.29 1.64 -18.03
N ASN A 146 11.72 2.84 -18.41
CA ASN A 146 12.76 3.04 -19.44
C ASN A 146 14.19 3.00 -18.89
N THR A 147 14.37 2.70 -17.59
CA THR A 147 15.69 2.52 -16.98
C THR A 147 15.85 1.09 -16.46
N PRO A 148 17.06 0.51 -16.47
CA PRO A 148 17.30 -0.81 -15.90
C PRO A 148 17.28 -0.82 -14.36
N GLN A 149 17.33 0.35 -13.72
CA GLN A 149 17.41 0.49 -12.27
C GLN A 149 16.15 -0.05 -11.59
N VAL A 150 16.34 -0.89 -10.55
CA VAL A 150 15.25 -1.55 -9.79
C VAL A 150 15.40 -1.39 -8.27
N ASP A 151 16.46 -0.72 -7.81
CA ASP A 151 16.87 -0.62 -6.41
C ASP A 151 16.32 0.59 -5.64
N ASP A 152 15.19 1.13 -6.09
CA ASP A 152 14.58 2.32 -5.47
C ASP A 152 13.73 2.01 -4.23
N TRP A 153 13.19 0.79 -4.14
CA TRP A 153 12.32 0.41 -3.03
C TRP A 153 13.13 -0.21 -1.89
N THR A 154 13.87 0.66 -1.19
CA THR A 154 14.80 0.27 -0.11
C THR A 154 14.11 0.05 1.25
N TRP A 155 12.80 0.23 1.33
CA TRP A 155 11.96 -0.02 2.51
C TRP A 155 10.60 -0.55 2.07
N ILE A 156 9.96 -1.37 2.91
CA ILE A 156 8.77 -2.13 2.50
C ILE A 156 7.53 -1.30 2.21
N ASP A 157 7.41 -0.08 2.76
CA ASP A 157 6.30 0.83 2.41
C ASP A 157 6.33 1.22 0.93
N ALA A 158 7.52 1.33 0.34
CA ALA A 158 7.68 1.69 -1.06
C ALA A 158 6.92 0.73 -1.99
N ILE A 159 6.77 -0.54 -1.60
CA ILE A 159 6.00 -1.54 -2.34
C ILE A 159 4.54 -1.07 -2.46
N GLN A 160 3.91 -0.65 -1.34
CA GLN A 160 2.54 -0.13 -1.37
C GLN A 160 2.43 1.21 -2.11
N MET A 161 3.43 2.07 -1.97
CA MET A 161 3.37 3.40 -2.57
C MET A 161 3.57 3.35 -4.08
N GLY A 162 4.40 2.44 -4.58
CA GLY A 162 4.82 2.41 -5.99
C GLY A 162 4.21 1.30 -6.83
N MET A 163 4.18 0.07 -6.33
CA MET A 163 3.78 -1.10 -7.13
C MET A 163 2.37 -0.97 -7.73
N PRO A 164 1.34 -0.53 -7.00
CA PRO A 164 0.01 -0.39 -7.56
C PRO A 164 -0.10 0.71 -8.63
N VAL A 165 0.73 1.76 -8.61
CA VAL A 165 0.75 2.78 -9.68
C VAL A 165 1.14 2.14 -11.01
N LEU A 166 2.25 1.36 -11.01
CA LEU A 166 2.72 0.66 -12.20
C LEU A 166 1.70 -0.38 -12.66
N ALA A 167 1.19 -1.22 -11.75
CA ALA A 167 0.23 -2.26 -12.09
C ALA A 167 -1.08 -1.69 -12.69
N LYS A 168 -1.62 -0.61 -12.11
CA LYS A 168 -2.81 0.07 -12.63
C LYS A 168 -2.56 0.62 -14.04
N LEU A 169 -1.42 1.27 -14.29
CA LEU A 169 -1.06 1.75 -15.63
C LEU A 169 -0.87 0.60 -16.62
N GLY A 170 -0.22 -0.48 -16.22
CA GLY A 170 -0.08 -1.68 -17.04
C GLY A 170 -1.44 -2.24 -17.48
N LYS A 171 -2.38 -2.32 -16.53
CA LYS A 171 -3.75 -2.76 -16.80
C LYS A 171 -4.48 -1.83 -17.79
N ASP A 172 -4.37 -0.51 -17.58
CA ASP A 172 -5.13 0.48 -18.37
C ASP A 172 -4.55 0.69 -19.77
N THR A 173 -3.25 0.45 -19.94
CA THR A 173 -2.55 0.65 -21.24
C THR A 173 -2.30 -0.65 -21.99
N GLY A 174 -2.34 -1.81 -21.35
CA GLY A 174 -1.91 -3.09 -21.90
C GLY A 174 -0.39 -3.20 -22.09
N ASP A 175 0.40 -2.27 -21.56
CA ASP A 175 1.86 -2.29 -21.69
C ASP A 175 2.49 -3.14 -20.57
N GLN A 176 3.00 -4.32 -20.95
CA GLN A 176 3.60 -5.31 -20.07
C GLN A 176 4.80 -4.76 -19.29
N ARG A 177 5.53 -3.79 -19.84
CA ARG A 177 6.73 -3.21 -19.19
C ARG A 177 6.45 -2.61 -17.80
N TYR A 178 5.23 -2.12 -17.57
CA TYR A 178 4.84 -1.63 -16.24
C TYR A 178 4.76 -2.76 -15.21
N PHE A 179 4.20 -3.92 -15.59
CA PHE A 179 4.14 -5.08 -14.73
C PHE A 179 5.53 -5.66 -14.47
N ASP A 180 6.35 -5.78 -15.52
CA ASP A 180 7.72 -6.29 -15.43
C ASP A 180 8.54 -5.41 -14.47
N LYS A 181 8.48 -4.07 -14.62
CA LYS A 181 9.17 -3.14 -13.72
C LYS A 181 8.69 -3.27 -12.28
N ALA A 182 7.38 -3.33 -12.06
CA ALA A 182 6.79 -3.48 -10.72
C ALA A 182 7.26 -4.78 -10.06
N TRP A 183 7.31 -5.86 -10.82
CA TRP A 183 7.79 -7.16 -10.37
C TRP A 183 9.29 -7.15 -10.05
N ASP A 184 10.12 -6.62 -10.93
CA ASP A 184 11.57 -6.57 -10.76
C ASP A 184 11.96 -5.75 -9.51
N MET A 185 11.32 -4.60 -9.29
CA MET A 185 11.55 -3.78 -8.11
C MET A 185 11.08 -4.48 -6.82
N TYR A 186 9.94 -5.18 -6.87
CA TYR A 186 9.45 -5.99 -5.76
C TYR A 186 10.40 -7.14 -5.43
N GLU A 187 10.82 -7.90 -6.45
CA GLU A 187 11.75 -9.03 -6.30
C GLU A 187 13.10 -8.56 -5.76
N TRP A 188 13.59 -7.40 -6.19
CA TRP A 188 14.81 -6.84 -5.65
C TRP A 188 14.69 -6.55 -4.14
N SER A 189 13.63 -5.88 -3.70
CA SER A 189 13.39 -5.62 -2.27
C SER A 189 13.21 -6.92 -1.49
N ARG A 190 12.49 -7.87 -2.08
CA ARG A 190 12.16 -9.15 -1.44
C ARG A 190 13.36 -10.04 -1.24
N ASN A 191 14.21 -10.17 -2.26
CA ASN A 191 15.20 -11.25 -2.33
C ASN A 191 16.66 -10.76 -2.39
N THR A 192 16.92 -9.48 -2.69
CA THR A 192 18.27 -8.98 -2.96
C THR A 192 18.76 -7.97 -1.93
N LEU A 193 17.96 -6.95 -1.60
CA LEU A 193 18.33 -5.90 -0.67
C LEU A 193 18.75 -6.48 0.68
N ALA A 194 20.03 -6.28 1.06
CA ALA A 194 20.59 -6.78 2.32
C ALA A 194 20.37 -8.30 2.57
N GLY A 195 20.37 -9.09 1.49
CA GLY A 195 20.09 -10.52 1.53
C GLY A 195 18.60 -10.88 1.46
N GLY A 196 17.75 -9.88 1.22
CA GLY A 196 16.30 -9.98 1.12
C GLY A 196 15.59 -9.46 2.35
N LEU A 197 14.57 -8.60 2.14
CA LEU A 197 13.75 -8.09 3.23
C LEU A 197 12.66 -9.07 3.68
N TYR A 198 12.39 -10.13 2.92
CA TYR A 198 11.40 -11.14 3.29
C TYR A 198 12.04 -12.31 4.02
N ASN A 199 11.52 -12.61 5.22
CA ASN A 199 11.92 -13.80 5.96
C ASN A 199 10.93 -14.94 5.69
N PRO A 200 11.29 -15.96 4.89
CA PRO A 200 10.38 -17.04 4.56
C PRO A 200 10.07 -17.96 5.74
N LYS A 201 10.93 -17.98 6.78
CA LYS A 201 10.70 -18.79 7.97
C LYS A 201 9.54 -18.26 8.81
N ASP A 202 9.46 -16.94 8.95
CA ASP A 202 8.45 -16.26 9.78
C ASP A 202 7.27 -15.76 8.93
N GLY A 203 7.41 -15.73 7.58
CA GLY A 203 6.40 -15.20 6.67
C GLY A 203 6.24 -13.68 6.76
N LEU A 204 7.25 -12.98 7.30
CA LEU A 204 7.22 -11.55 7.60
C LEU A 204 8.38 -10.81 6.95
N TRP A 205 8.23 -9.49 6.88
CA TRP A 205 9.19 -8.59 6.26
C TRP A 205 9.88 -7.73 7.31
N TRP A 206 11.20 -7.60 7.22
CA TRP A 206 11.95 -6.51 7.87
C TRP A 206 11.65 -5.19 7.17
N ARG A 207 11.66 -4.09 7.91
CA ARG A 207 11.33 -2.77 7.39
C ARG A 207 12.23 -2.32 6.23
N ASP A 208 13.55 -2.46 6.43
CA ASP A 208 14.61 -2.10 5.50
C ASP A 208 15.93 -2.78 5.91
N ALA A 209 17.03 -2.44 5.24
CA ALA A 209 18.34 -3.03 5.47
C ALA A 209 18.88 -2.88 6.90
N ASP A 210 18.46 -1.86 7.65
CA ASP A 210 18.94 -1.61 9.03
C ASP A 210 18.33 -2.62 10.04
N PHE A 211 17.24 -3.29 9.68
CA PHE A 211 16.50 -4.20 10.55
C PHE A 211 16.63 -5.68 10.20
N VAL A 212 17.38 -6.02 9.14
CA VAL A 212 17.70 -7.43 8.86
C VAL A 212 18.74 -7.95 9.87
N PRO A 213 18.89 -9.28 10.05
CA PRO A 213 19.94 -9.82 10.89
C PRO A 213 21.35 -9.25 10.51
N PRO A 214 22.20 -8.90 11.49
CA PRO A 214 22.15 -9.34 12.90
C PRO A 214 21.29 -8.46 13.83
N TYR A 215 20.54 -7.46 13.32
CA TYR A 215 19.71 -6.62 14.19
C TYR A 215 18.69 -7.47 14.97
N LYS A 216 18.53 -7.13 16.26
CA LYS A 216 17.54 -7.75 17.15
C LYS A 216 16.90 -6.68 18.03
N GLU A 217 15.66 -6.92 18.37
CA GLU A 217 14.97 -6.16 19.42
C GLU A 217 15.64 -6.41 20.79
N PRO A 218 15.42 -5.53 21.79
CA PRO A 218 15.96 -5.72 23.14
C PRO A 218 15.63 -7.08 23.79
N ASN A 219 14.54 -7.72 23.36
CA ASN A 219 14.13 -9.05 23.80
C ASN A 219 14.79 -10.20 23.01
N GLY A 220 15.75 -9.92 22.12
CA GLY A 220 16.49 -10.88 21.31
C GLY A 220 15.72 -11.38 20.07
N LYS A 221 14.49 -10.89 19.82
CA LYS A 221 13.68 -11.31 18.66
C LYS A 221 13.98 -10.49 17.41
N ASN A 222 13.56 -10.99 16.26
CA ASN A 222 13.56 -10.22 15.01
C ASN A 222 12.63 -9.01 15.13
N CYS A 223 13.03 -7.90 14.50
CA CYS A 223 12.22 -6.68 14.45
C CYS A 223 11.31 -6.71 13.21
N TYR A 224 10.01 -6.88 13.44
CA TYR A 224 9.01 -6.81 12.38
C TYR A 224 8.03 -5.67 12.67
N TRP A 225 7.93 -4.77 11.73
CA TRP A 225 7.03 -3.63 11.83
C TRP A 225 5.65 -3.98 11.24
N SER A 226 4.64 -4.09 12.10
CA SER A 226 3.30 -4.55 11.73
C SER A 226 2.64 -3.71 10.63
N ARG A 227 2.72 -2.37 10.72
CA ARG A 227 2.18 -1.47 9.70
C ARG A 227 2.85 -1.70 8.34
N GLY A 228 4.17 -1.83 8.29
CA GLY A 228 4.90 -2.08 7.05
C GLY A 228 4.53 -3.42 6.42
N ASN A 229 4.38 -4.47 7.23
CA ASN A 229 3.89 -5.77 6.75
C ASN A 229 2.47 -5.67 6.19
N GLY A 230 1.58 -4.88 6.85
CA GLY A 230 0.26 -4.59 6.34
C GLY A 230 0.29 -3.87 4.99
N TRP A 231 1.25 -2.96 4.77
CA TRP A 231 1.43 -2.29 3.48
C TRP A 231 1.77 -3.28 2.36
N VAL A 232 2.68 -4.22 2.60
CA VAL A 232 3.03 -5.24 1.59
C VAL A 232 1.81 -6.07 1.21
N VAL A 233 1.05 -6.54 2.21
CA VAL A 233 -0.20 -7.29 1.96
C VAL A 233 -1.18 -6.46 1.13
N ALA A 234 -1.39 -5.18 1.50
CA ALA A 234 -2.29 -4.29 0.78
C ALA A 234 -1.85 -4.07 -0.68
N ALA A 235 -0.54 -3.91 -0.93
CA ALA A 235 0.00 -3.79 -2.28
C ALA A 235 -0.27 -5.04 -3.12
N LEU A 236 0.02 -6.22 -2.58
CA LEU A 236 -0.20 -7.49 -3.26
C LEU A 236 -1.67 -7.72 -3.62
N VAL A 237 -2.60 -7.39 -2.71
CA VAL A 237 -4.04 -7.48 -2.98
C VAL A 237 -4.48 -6.53 -4.10
N LYS A 238 -3.86 -5.34 -4.20
CA LYS A 238 -4.21 -4.36 -5.24
C LYS A 238 -3.71 -4.72 -6.64
N VAL A 239 -2.72 -5.58 -6.74
CA VAL A 239 -2.13 -5.97 -8.04
C VAL A 239 -2.61 -7.33 -8.55
N LEU A 240 -3.33 -8.08 -7.73
CA LEU A 240 -4.02 -9.32 -8.12
C LEU A 240 -5.32 -9.01 -8.87
#